data_6a07f60ba9820588ed7e30a1c217f6af
#
_entry.id   6a07f60ba9820588ed7e30a1c217f6af
#
_cell.length_a   1.000
_cell.length_b   1.000
_cell.length_c   1.000
_cell.angle_alpha   90.00
_cell.angle_beta   90.00
_cell.angle_gamma   90.00
#
_symmetry.space_group_name_H-M   'P 1'
#
loop_
_entity.id
_entity.type
_entity.pdbx_description
1 polymer ?
#
loop_
_entity_poly.entity_id
_entity_poly.type
_entity_poly.pdbx_seq_one_letter_code
_entity_poly.pdbx_strand_id
1 'polypeptide(L)'
;MMGVGEYARAVVPHGTTGIYMDPHEICNVLGLDGVKVMEEDARRTPLKTMITTPSCVPAVPGFEDTGSSIGPDDVAETMAWPSVVGLGEMMNFPGILGSTDHAHGEVGATLEAGKIVTGHYSMPETDRGLNAYIASGVRCCHESTRPEDVLAKMRLGMYAQLRYGSAWKDLPVLAEAVLANDIDTRFATLVSDDTHPHTLVADGHLDHICLLYTSDAADDSLRVD
;
A
#
# COMPACT_ATOMS: atom_id res chain seq x y z
N MET A 1 -9.62 12.55 4.28
CA MET A 1 -8.90 12.70 2.99
C MET A 1 -8.36 14.11 2.89
N MET A 2 -7.21 14.28 2.27
CA MET A 2 -6.56 15.58 2.05
C MET A 2 -6.07 15.62 0.59
N GLY A 3 -6.05 16.80 -0.03
CA GLY A 3 -5.49 16.96 -1.38
C GLY A 3 -3.98 16.81 -1.40
N VAL A 4 -3.41 16.49 -2.56
CA VAL A 4 -1.97 16.27 -2.71
C VAL A 4 -1.17 17.54 -2.39
N GLY A 5 -1.73 18.73 -2.68
CA GLY A 5 -1.11 20.00 -2.34
C GLY A 5 -0.88 20.18 -0.83
N GLU A 6 -1.87 19.88 -0.01
CA GLU A 6 -1.76 19.98 1.44
C GLU A 6 -0.86 18.87 2.01
N TYR A 7 -0.97 17.65 1.44
CA TYR A 7 -0.08 16.56 1.81
C TYR A 7 1.40 16.92 1.53
N ALA A 8 1.68 17.44 0.33
CA ALA A 8 3.03 17.86 -0.04
C ALA A 8 3.61 18.93 0.91
N ARG A 9 2.78 19.89 1.36
CA ARG A 9 3.20 20.89 2.34
C ARG A 9 3.64 20.27 3.67
N ALA A 10 2.97 19.20 4.07
CA ALA A 10 3.28 18.51 5.30
C ALA A 10 4.55 17.63 5.19
N VAL A 11 4.71 16.89 4.08
CA VAL A 11 5.74 15.84 4.01
C VAL A 11 7.05 16.24 3.36
N VAL A 12 7.03 17.24 2.44
CA VAL A 12 8.26 17.69 1.76
C VAL A 12 9.29 18.29 2.73
N PRO A 13 8.91 19.08 3.74
CA PRO A 13 9.85 19.55 4.76
C PRO A 13 10.52 18.41 5.55
N HIS A 14 9.89 17.24 5.62
CA HIS A 14 10.41 16.03 6.26
C HIS A 14 11.23 15.15 5.30
N GLY A 15 11.60 15.69 4.13
CA GLY A 15 12.47 14.99 3.17
C GLY A 15 11.77 14.01 2.24
N THR A 16 10.45 13.87 2.31
CA THR A 16 9.69 13.04 1.38
C THR A 16 9.54 13.75 0.04
N THR A 17 10.21 13.24 -0.99
CA THR A 17 10.23 13.83 -2.34
C THR A 17 9.42 13.05 -3.37
N GLY A 18 8.98 11.85 -3.03
CA GLY A 18 8.15 11.02 -3.89
C GLY A 18 7.23 10.11 -3.09
N ILE A 19 6.06 9.82 -3.64
CA ILE A 19 5.06 8.94 -3.02
C ILE A 19 4.41 8.04 -4.07
N TYR A 20 3.90 6.90 -3.59
CA TYR A 20 2.90 6.10 -4.27
C TYR A 20 1.55 6.43 -3.66
N MET A 21 0.58 6.78 -4.50
CA MET A 21 -0.75 7.22 -4.07
C MET A 21 -1.82 6.29 -4.62
N ASP A 22 -2.63 5.76 -3.72
CA ASP A 22 -3.85 5.01 -4.05
C ASP A 22 -5.07 5.86 -3.68
N PRO A 23 -5.72 6.55 -4.63
CA PRO A 23 -6.79 7.50 -4.34
C PRO A 23 -8.17 6.83 -4.24
N HIS A 24 -8.31 5.69 -3.57
CA HIS A 24 -9.54 4.91 -3.56
C HIS A 24 -10.72 5.63 -2.90
N GLU A 25 -10.51 6.49 -1.90
CA GLU A 25 -11.60 7.19 -1.24
C GLU A 25 -12.32 8.16 -2.18
N ILE A 26 -11.56 8.97 -2.94
CA ILE A 26 -12.18 9.86 -3.93
C ILE A 26 -12.72 9.07 -5.12
N CYS A 27 -12.08 7.96 -5.45
CA CYS A 27 -12.52 7.07 -6.51
C CYS A 27 -13.85 6.39 -6.17
N ASN A 28 -14.11 6.06 -4.91
CA ASN A 28 -15.42 5.59 -4.44
C ASN A 28 -16.54 6.61 -4.68
N VAL A 29 -16.23 7.88 -4.81
CA VAL A 29 -17.21 8.96 -5.05
C VAL A 29 -17.32 9.29 -6.53
N LEU A 30 -16.20 9.44 -7.22
CA LEU A 30 -16.11 10.02 -8.56
C LEU A 30 -15.56 9.06 -9.63
N GLY A 31 -15.26 7.81 -9.30
CA GLY A 31 -14.66 6.88 -10.24
C GLY A 31 -13.31 7.37 -10.76
N LEU A 32 -13.01 7.12 -12.02
CA LEU A 32 -11.77 7.55 -12.66
C LEU A 32 -11.57 9.07 -12.67
N ASP A 33 -12.64 9.85 -12.62
CA ASP A 33 -12.51 11.30 -12.51
C ASP A 33 -11.91 11.73 -11.17
N GLY A 34 -12.13 10.95 -10.12
CA GLY A 34 -11.44 11.11 -8.83
C GLY A 34 -9.93 10.93 -8.94
N VAL A 35 -9.48 9.92 -9.69
CA VAL A 35 -8.06 9.70 -9.97
C VAL A 35 -7.46 10.89 -10.74
N LYS A 36 -8.16 11.39 -11.78
CA LYS A 36 -7.72 12.55 -12.56
C LYS A 36 -7.61 13.82 -11.73
N VAL A 37 -8.56 14.06 -10.83
CA VAL A 37 -8.51 15.21 -9.92
C VAL A 37 -7.28 15.17 -9.02
N MET A 38 -6.98 14.00 -8.44
CA MET A 38 -5.79 13.84 -7.60
C MET A 38 -4.49 13.94 -8.41
N GLU A 39 -4.47 13.42 -9.63
CA GLU A 39 -3.33 13.59 -10.55
C GLU A 39 -3.08 15.06 -10.89
N GLU A 40 -4.14 15.82 -11.19
CA GLU A 40 -4.02 17.25 -11.51
C GLU A 40 -3.53 18.06 -10.31
N ASP A 41 -4.01 17.75 -9.10
CA ASP A 41 -3.51 18.39 -7.88
C ASP A 41 -2.03 18.05 -7.63
N ALA A 42 -1.64 16.79 -7.86
CA ALA A 42 -0.24 16.35 -7.74
C ALA A 42 0.71 17.12 -8.67
N ARG A 43 0.30 17.39 -9.90
CA ARG A 43 1.10 18.14 -10.89
C ARG A 43 1.43 19.58 -10.48
N ARG A 44 0.71 20.12 -9.50
CA ARG A 44 0.92 21.47 -8.96
C ARG A 44 1.87 21.52 -7.79
N THR A 45 2.44 20.36 -7.41
CA THR A 45 3.33 20.21 -6.25
C THR A 45 4.73 19.81 -6.69
N PRO A 46 5.76 20.04 -5.86
CA PRO A 46 7.10 19.51 -6.11
C PRO A 46 7.22 18.01 -5.81
N LEU A 47 6.19 17.41 -5.22
CA LEU A 47 6.18 16.00 -4.82
C LEU A 47 6.02 15.10 -6.05
N LYS A 48 6.97 14.20 -6.27
CA LYS A 48 6.84 13.20 -7.32
C LYS A 48 5.80 12.16 -6.92
N THR A 49 4.64 12.20 -7.57
CA THR A 49 3.53 11.30 -7.27
C THR A 49 3.40 10.24 -8.35
N MET A 50 3.45 8.99 -7.93
CA MET A 50 3.19 7.81 -8.74
C MET A 50 1.83 7.25 -8.31
N ILE A 51 0.92 7.06 -9.25
CA ILE A 51 -0.47 6.70 -8.94
C ILE A 51 -0.67 5.21 -9.17
N THR A 52 -1.43 4.58 -8.28
CA THR A 52 -2.01 3.26 -8.54
C THR A 52 -3.50 3.42 -8.81
N THR A 53 -4.02 2.65 -9.77
CA THR A 53 -5.47 2.59 -10.00
C THR A 53 -6.10 1.78 -8.88
N PRO A 54 -7.05 2.32 -8.12
CA PRO A 54 -7.70 1.56 -7.05
C PRO A 54 -8.41 0.30 -7.57
N SER A 55 -8.23 -0.83 -6.88
CA SER A 55 -8.96 -2.07 -7.15
C SER A 55 -10.15 -2.28 -6.21
N CYS A 56 -10.24 -1.46 -5.16
CA CYS A 56 -11.22 -1.61 -4.08
C CYS A 56 -12.35 -0.58 -4.17
N VAL A 57 -12.94 -0.41 -5.35
CA VAL A 57 -14.03 0.55 -5.60
C VAL A 57 -15.22 -0.16 -6.23
N PRO A 58 -16.16 -0.63 -5.40
CA PRO A 58 -16.13 -0.72 -3.93
C PRO A 58 -15.22 -1.85 -3.42
N ALA A 59 -14.78 -1.76 -2.16
CA ALA A 59 -13.97 -2.80 -1.53
C ALA A 59 -14.78 -4.11 -1.34
N VAL A 60 -16.05 -3.98 -0.98
CA VAL A 60 -16.97 -5.12 -0.78
C VAL A 60 -18.27 -4.87 -1.56
N PRO A 61 -18.34 -5.30 -2.83
CA PRO A 61 -19.53 -5.11 -3.65
C PRO A 61 -20.81 -5.64 -2.99
N GLY A 62 -21.84 -4.79 -2.95
CA GLY A 62 -23.14 -5.13 -2.38
C GLY A 62 -23.27 -4.97 -0.85
N PHE A 63 -22.20 -4.63 -0.15
CA PHE A 63 -22.22 -4.38 1.31
C PHE A 63 -21.95 -2.92 1.68
N GLU A 64 -21.49 -2.12 0.74
CA GLU A 64 -21.23 -0.71 0.95
C GLU A 64 -21.88 0.14 -0.13
N ASP A 65 -22.26 1.38 0.24
CA ASP A 65 -22.73 2.39 -0.69
C ASP A 65 -21.53 3.09 -1.32
N THR A 66 -21.54 3.15 -2.65
CA THR A 66 -20.50 3.83 -3.42
C THR A 66 -21.12 4.67 -4.52
N GLY A 67 -20.49 5.78 -4.87
CA GLY A 67 -20.90 6.64 -5.98
C GLY A 67 -20.40 6.16 -7.34
N SER A 68 -19.44 5.21 -7.34
CA SER A 68 -18.82 4.67 -8.56
C SER A 68 -18.33 3.24 -8.34
N SER A 69 -17.89 2.62 -9.42
CA SER A 69 -17.19 1.33 -9.38
C SER A 69 -16.05 1.34 -10.39
N ILE A 70 -15.00 0.59 -10.11
CA ILE A 70 -13.88 0.33 -11.01
C ILE A 70 -13.91 -1.15 -11.37
N GLY A 71 -13.66 -1.45 -12.63
CA GLY A 71 -13.60 -2.82 -13.12
C GLY A 71 -12.40 -3.03 -14.05
N PRO A 72 -12.26 -4.24 -14.61
CA PRO A 72 -11.12 -4.58 -15.47
C PRO A 72 -10.91 -3.64 -16.67
N ASP A 73 -11.99 -3.14 -17.27
CA ASP A 73 -11.91 -2.21 -18.41
C ASP A 73 -11.38 -0.83 -17.97
N ASP A 74 -11.79 -0.33 -16.81
CA ASP A 74 -11.30 0.92 -16.22
C ASP A 74 -9.81 0.78 -15.86
N VAL A 75 -9.42 -0.36 -15.31
CA VAL A 75 -8.03 -0.66 -15.02
C VAL A 75 -7.22 -0.69 -16.31
N ALA A 76 -7.69 -1.36 -17.36
CA ALA A 76 -7.00 -1.39 -18.65
C ALA A 76 -6.84 0.02 -19.25
N GLU A 77 -7.87 0.89 -19.15
CA GLU A 77 -7.78 2.30 -19.56
C GLU A 77 -6.67 3.02 -18.80
N THR A 78 -6.68 2.94 -17.48
CA THR A 78 -5.74 3.69 -16.64
C THR A 78 -4.31 3.16 -16.73
N MET A 79 -4.12 1.89 -17.05
CA MET A 79 -2.77 1.35 -17.30
C MET A 79 -2.08 2.01 -18.50
N ALA A 80 -2.81 2.68 -19.39
CA ALA A 80 -2.22 3.48 -20.45
C ALA A 80 -1.77 4.89 -19.99
N TRP A 81 -2.14 5.34 -18.79
CA TRP A 81 -1.77 6.67 -18.28
C TRP A 81 -0.32 6.67 -17.79
N PRO A 82 0.49 7.68 -18.18
CA PRO A 82 1.91 7.74 -17.81
C PRO A 82 2.17 7.87 -16.30
N SER A 83 1.23 8.47 -15.55
CA SER A 83 1.31 8.67 -14.11
C SER A 83 0.96 7.41 -13.30
N VAL A 84 0.25 6.47 -13.91
CA VAL A 84 -0.18 5.24 -13.27
C VAL A 84 0.92 4.19 -13.38
N VAL A 85 1.35 3.67 -12.24
CA VAL A 85 2.45 2.70 -12.14
C VAL A 85 2.00 1.28 -11.84
N GLY A 86 0.74 1.11 -11.46
CA GLY A 86 0.18 -0.22 -11.15
C GLY A 86 -1.25 -0.17 -10.65
N LEU A 87 -1.71 -1.33 -10.21
CA LEU A 87 -2.99 -1.52 -9.54
C LEU A 87 -2.83 -1.23 -8.04
N GLY A 88 -3.74 -0.47 -7.48
CA GLY A 88 -3.85 -0.20 -6.06
C GLY A 88 -4.19 -1.45 -5.28
N GLU A 89 -4.19 -1.34 -3.98
CA GLU A 89 -4.25 -2.47 -3.06
C GLU A 89 -5.38 -3.48 -3.39
N MET A 90 -5.01 -4.70 -3.72
CA MET A 90 -5.96 -5.77 -4.00
C MET A 90 -6.58 -6.28 -2.70
N MET A 91 -7.60 -5.54 -2.21
CA MET A 91 -8.35 -5.89 -1.01
C MET A 91 -9.28 -7.08 -1.24
N ASN A 92 -9.72 -7.30 -2.49
CA ASN A 92 -10.59 -8.41 -2.84
C ASN A 92 -9.81 -9.73 -2.96
N PHE A 93 -9.02 -10.05 -1.91
CA PHE A 93 -8.36 -11.37 -1.84
C PHE A 93 -9.38 -12.53 -1.85
N PRO A 94 -10.61 -12.42 -1.30
CA PRO A 94 -11.61 -13.47 -1.48
C PRO A 94 -11.94 -13.71 -2.96
N GLY A 95 -12.02 -12.66 -3.77
CA GLY A 95 -12.23 -12.77 -5.21
C GLY A 95 -11.06 -13.43 -5.93
N ILE A 96 -9.83 -13.15 -5.52
CA ILE A 96 -8.64 -13.84 -6.04
C ILE A 96 -8.70 -15.33 -5.69
N LEU A 97 -8.94 -15.66 -4.42
CA LEU A 97 -9.00 -17.06 -3.97
C LEU A 97 -10.22 -17.84 -4.54
N GLY A 98 -11.31 -17.13 -4.75
CA GLY A 98 -12.54 -17.65 -5.36
C GLY A 98 -12.53 -17.65 -6.89
N SER A 99 -11.45 -17.19 -7.52
CA SER A 99 -11.29 -17.11 -8.98
C SER A 99 -12.40 -16.32 -9.67
N THR A 100 -12.76 -15.15 -9.12
CA THR A 100 -13.77 -14.29 -9.75
C THR A 100 -13.17 -13.58 -10.97
N ASP A 101 -13.98 -13.48 -12.04
CA ASP A 101 -13.57 -12.81 -13.28
C ASP A 101 -13.19 -11.34 -13.04
N HIS A 102 -13.86 -10.66 -12.10
CA HIS A 102 -13.60 -9.27 -11.76
C HIS A 102 -12.18 -9.09 -11.19
N ALA A 103 -11.86 -9.75 -10.08
CA ALA A 103 -10.56 -9.58 -9.43
C ALA A 103 -9.39 -10.07 -10.32
N HIS A 104 -9.57 -11.21 -11.00
CA HIS A 104 -8.56 -11.69 -11.93
C HIS A 104 -8.45 -10.85 -13.19
N GLY A 105 -9.53 -10.23 -13.65
CA GLY A 105 -9.54 -9.31 -14.77
C GLY A 105 -8.74 -8.04 -14.48
N GLU A 106 -8.89 -7.44 -13.30
CA GLU A 106 -8.11 -6.27 -12.88
C GLU A 106 -6.61 -6.59 -12.79
N VAL A 107 -6.28 -7.71 -12.17
CA VAL A 107 -4.90 -8.20 -12.09
C VAL A 107 -4.34 -8.46 -13.48
N GLY A 108 -5.11 -9.16 -14.34
CA GLY A 108 -4.72 -9.47 -15.72
C GLY A 108 -4.42 -8.23 -16.53
N ALA A 109 -5.33 -7.24 -16.55
CA ALA A 109 -5.14 -5.98 -17.27
C ALA A 109 -3.86 -5.24 -16.81
N THR A 110 -3.56 -5.28 -15.52
CA THR A 110 -2.35 -4.66 -14.97
C THR A 110 -1.08 -5.38 -15.42
N LEU A 111 -1.06 -6.70 -15.34
CA LEU A 111 0.10 -7.52 -15.72
C LEU A 111 0.35 -7.49 -17.24
N GLU A 112 -0.68 -7.47 -18.06
CA GLU A 112 -0.58 -7.30 -19.51
C GLU A 112 0.06 -5.98 -19.91
N ALA A 113 -0.19 -4.92 -19.12
CA ALA A 113 0.47 -3.62 -19.27
C ALA A 113 1.92 -3.60 -18.75
N GLY A 114 2.42 -4.70 -18.20
CA GLY A 114 3.76 -4.79 -17.60
C GLY A 114 3.91 -4.00 -16.31
N LYS A 115 2.80 -3.69 -15.61
CA LYS A 115 2.78 -2.91 -14.38
C LYS A 115 2.62 -3.80 -13.14
N ILE A 116 2.75 -3.22 -11.96
CA ILE A 116 2.74 -3.95 -10.69
C ILE A 116 1.34 -4.02 -10.08
N VAL A 117 1.08 -5.10 -9.36
CA VAL A 117 -0.12 -5.25 -8.53
C VAL A 117 0.30 -5.14 -7.07
N THR A 118 -0.27 -4.17 -6.34
CA THR A 118 -0.09 -4.04 -4.90
C THR A 118 -1.19 -4.78 -4.15
N GLY A 119 -0.96 -5.11 -2.89
CA GLY A 119 -1.84 -6.03 -2.18
C GLY A 119 -2.21 -5.61 -0.77
N HIS A 120 -3.30 -6.23 -0.32
CA HIS A 120 -3.92 -6.05 0.98
C HIS A 120 -4.43 -7.40 1.51
N TYR A 121 -3.51 -8.34 1.75
CA TYR A 121 -3.87 -9.66 2.25
C TYR A 121 -3.95 -9.64 3.77
N SER A 122 -5.16 -9.55 4.30
CA SER A 122 -5.45 -9.42 5.74
C SER A 122 -5.92 -10.72 6.41
N MET A 123 -5.97 -11.85 5.68
CA MET A 123 -6.29 -13.11 6.31
C MET A 123 -5.17 -13.59 7.23
N PRO A 124 -5.54 -14.15 8.40
CA PRO A 124 -4.54 -14.74 9.31
C PRO A 124 -3.96 -16.06 8.81
N GLU A 125 -4.49 -16.62 7.74
CA GLU A 125 -3.99 -17.84 7.08
C GLU A 125 -2.79 -17.45 6.20
N THR A 126 -1.67 -18.14 6.39
CA THR A 126 -0.38 -17.85 5.72
C THR A 126 0.12 -19.01 4.84
N ASP A 127 -0.74 -19.98 4.53
CA ASP A 127 -0.41 -21.17 3.76
C ASP A 127 -1.04 -21.09 2.33
N ARG A 128 -2.05 -21.87 2.03
CA ARG A 128 -2.58 -22.02 0.66
C ARG A 128 -3.15 -20.73 0.10
N GLY A 129 -3.91 -20.00 0.91
CA GLY A 129 -4.52 -18.73 0.50
C GLY A 129 -3.47 -17.69 0.16
N LEU A 130 -2.48 -17.48 1.03
CA LEU A 130 -1.38 -16.56 0.76
C LEU A 130 -0.59 -16.96 -0.50
N ASN A 131 -0.29 -18.26 -0.67
CA ASN A 131 0.39 -18.75 -1.86
C ASN A 131 -0.40 -18.48 -3.14
N ALA A 132 -1.72 -18.74 -3.15
CA ALA A 132 -2.59 -18.46 -4.28
C ALA A 132 -2.65 -16.96 -4.60
N TYR A 133 -2.74 -16.13 -3.56
CA TYR A 133 -2.76 -14.67 -3.69
C TYR A 133 -1.46 -14.13 -4.30
N ILE A 134 -0.30 -14.60 -3.85
CA ILE A 134 0.99 -14.24 -4.44
C ILE A 134 1.13 -14.77 -5.87
N ALA A 135 0.69 -15.99 -6.13
CA ALA A 135 0.73 -16.62 -7.45
C ALA A 135 -0.14 -15.90 -8.48
N SER A 136 -1.17 -15.16 -8.07
CA SER A 136 -1.96 -14.33 -8.97
C SER A 136 -1.19 -13.14 -9.55
N GLY A 137 -0.03 -12.78 -8.99
CA GLY A 137 0.82 -11.70 -9.46
C GLY A 137 0.96 -10.52 -8.51
N VAL A 138 0.31 -10.57 -7.34
CA VAL A 138 0.46 -9.54 -6.30
C VAL A 138 1.88 -9.53 -5.73
N ARG A 139 2.54 -8.37 -5.69
CA ARG A 139 3.99 -8.27 -5.40
C ARG A 139 4.33 -7.73 -4.02
N CYS A 140 3.46 -6.97 -3.40
CA CYS A 140 3.69 -6.39 -2.08
C CYS A 140 2.41 -6.42 -1.24
N CYS A 141 2.55 -6.24 0.07
CA CYS A 141 1.40 -6.15 0.97
C CYS A 141 1.80 -5.40 2.25
N HIS A 142 0.97 -4.44 2.65
CA HIS A 142 1.14 -3.66 3.89
C HIS A 142 0.28 -4.19 5.06
N GLU A 143 -0.62 -5.13 4.80
CA GLU A 143 -1.51 -5.74 5.79
C GLU A 143 -0.82 -6.92 6.53
N SER A 144 0.17 -6.61 7.35
CA SER A 144 0.76 -7.55 8.30
C SER A 144 0.66 -6.96 9.69
N THR A 145 -0.01 -7.66 10.60
CA THR A 145 -0.18 -7.22 11.99
C THR A 145 0.49 -8.16 12.99
N ARG A 146 0.95 -9.33 12.52
CA ARG A 146 1.59 -10.36 13.35
C ARG A 146 2.93 -10.78 12.74
N PRO A 147 3.90 -11.22 13.57
CA PRO A 147 5.17 -11.78 13.13
C PRO A 147 5.04 -12.84 12.03
N GLU A 148 4.08 -13.76 12.16
CA GLU A 148 3.86 -14.84 11.21
C GLU A 148 3.48 -14.30 9.81
N ASP A 149 2.69 -13.23 9.75
CA ASP A 149 2.23 -12.64 8.51
C ASP A 149 3.39 -12.07 7.70
N VAL A 150 4.24 -11.25 8.34
CA VAL A 150 5.39 -10.64 7.67
C VAL A 150 6.42 -11.68 7.23
N LEU A 151 6.74 -12.64 8.10
CA LEU A 151 7.72 -13.67 7.80
C LEU A 151 7.25 -14.60 6.67
N ALA A 152 5.96 -14.97 6.64
CA ALA A 152 5.41 -15.81 5.58
C ALA A 152 5.46 -15.11 4.23
N LYS A 153 5.05 -13.83 4.16
CA LYS A 153 5.10 -13.01 2.94
C LYS A 153 6.52 -12.89 2.40
N MET A 154 7.48 -12.55 3.26
CA MET A 154 8.89 -12.42 2.86
C MET A 154 9.50 -13.75 2.39
N ARG A 155 9.23 -14.86 3.07
CA ARG A 155 9.69 -16.21 2.66
C ARG A 155 9.16 -16.63 1.30
N LEU A 156 7.99 -16.14 0.90
CA LEU A 156 7.40 -16.39 -0.41
C LEU A 156 7.83 -15.37 -1.48
N GLY A 157 8.75 -14.45 -1.16
CA GLY A 157 9.28 -13.46 -2.09
C GLY A 157 8.34 -12.29 -2.36
N MET A 158 7.33 -12.07 -1.52
CA MET A 158 6.49 -10.88 -1.52
C MET A 158 7.17 -9.76 -0.72
N TYR A 159 7.14 -8.54 -1.22
CA TYR A 159 7.57 -7.37 -0.44
C TYR A 159 6.59 -7.13 0.70
N ALA A 160 7.06 -7.29 1.92
CA ALA A 160 6.32 -6.93 3.12
C ALA A 160 6.58 -5.47 3.46
N GLN A 161 5.52 -4.67 3.44
CA GLN A 161 5.56 -3.25 3.73
C GLN A 161 5.19 -3.05 5.20
N LEU A 162 6.20 -2.77 6.02
CA LEU A 162 6.04 -2.56 7.46
C LEU A 162 5.52 -1.15 7.67
N ARG A 163 4.26 -1.04 8.07
CA ARG A 163 3.57 0.25 8.15
C ARG A 163 3.62 0.88 9.54
N TYR A 164 3.68 2.20 9.53
CA TYR A 164 3.52 3.02 10.72
C TYR A 164 2.76 4.29 10.36
N GLY A 165 1.43 4.21 10.43
CA GLY A 165 0.51 5.32 10.17
C GLY A 165 -0.13 5.84 11.45
N SER A 166 -1.25 6.55 11.32
CA SER A 166 -1.98 7.09 12.47
C SER A 166 -2.79 6.04 13.22
N ALA A 167 -3.38 5.09 12.50
CA ALA A 167 -4.23 4.04 13.06
C ALA A 167 -3.46 2.73 13.27
N TRP A 168 -2.57 2.39 12.36
CA TRP A 168 -1.85 1.14 12.34
C TRP A 168 -0.37 1.38 12.62
N LYS A 169 0.11 0.90 13.75
CA LYS A 169 1.50 1.10 14.23
C LYS A 169 2.20 -0.25 14.39
N ASP A 170 2.16 -1.04 13.31
CA ASP A 170 2.64 -2.43 13.33
C ASP A 170 4.17 -2.56 13.23
N LEU A 171 4.86 -1.52 12.73
CA LEU A 171 6.29 -1.54 12.45
C LEU A 171 7.16 -2.11 13.58
N PRO A 172 7.02 -1.71 14.86
CA PRO A 172 7.94 -2.19 15.91
C PRO A 172 7.91 -3.71 16.05
N VAL A 173 6.73 -4.30 16.20
CA VAL A 173 6.59 -5.74 16.38
C VAL A 173 6.99 -6.54 15.14
N LEU A 174 6.76 -6.00 13.95
CA LEU A 174 7.13 -6.64 12.70
C LEU A 174 8.64 -6.55 12.44
N ALA A 175 9.26 -5.40 12.74
CA ALA A 175 10.69 -5.21 12.60
C ALA A 175 11.48 -6.13 13.54
N GLU A 176 11.05 -6.23 14.81
CA GLU A 176 11.63 -7.20 15.77
C GLU A 176 11.59 -8.62 15.22
N ALA A 177 10.44 -9.04 14.67
CA ALA A 177 10.31 -10.37 14.10
C ALA A 177 11.25 -10.60 12.89
N VAL A 178 11.39 -9.61 12.02
CA VAL A 178 12.30 -9.69 10.86
C VAL A 178 13.75 -9.80 11.32
N LEU A 179 14.17 -8.99 12.29
CA LEU A 179 15.54 -8.99 12.83
C LEU A 179 15.87 -10.28 13.57
N ALA A 180 14.91 -10.83 14.31
CA ALA A 180 15.13 -12.06 15.11
C ALA A 180 15.20 -13.36 14.28
N ASN A 181 14.77 -13.35 13.02
CA ASN A 181 14.59 -14.55 12.22
C ASN A 181 15.62 -14.77 11.10
N ASP A 182 16.69 -13.97 11.03
CA ASP A 182 17.73 -14.05 9.97
C ASP A 182 17.15 -14.20 8.56
N ILE A 183 16.10 -13.43 8.25
CA ILE A 183 15.42 -13.44 6.96
C ILE A 183 16.02 -12.38 6.04
N ASP A 184 15.99 -12.65 4.74
CA ASP A 184 16.47 -11.69 3.74
C ASP A 184 15.65 -10.39 3.74
N THR A 185 16.23 -9.33 4.25
CA THR A 185 15.56 -8.02 4.42
C THR A 185 15.31 -7.26 3.12
N ARG A 186 15.80 -7.76 1.96
CA ARG A 186 15.49 -7.14 0.65
C ARG A 186 13.99 -7.06 0.34
N PHE A 187 13.19 -7.92 0.99
CA PHE A 187 11.75 -7.97 0.85
C PHE A 187 11.00 -7.16 1.93
N ALA A 188 11.70 -6.43 2.79
CA ALA A 188 11.10 -5.53 3.76
C ALA A 188 11.19 -4.08 3.27
N THR A 189 10.10 -3.33 3.38
CA THR A 189 10.06 -1.89 3.11
C THR A 189 9.28 -1.17 4.21
N LEU A 190 9.58 0.11 4.44
CA LEU A 190 8.88 0.94 5.40
C LEU A 190 7.86 1.81 4.67
N VAL A 191 6.65 1.89 5.19
CA VAL A 191 5.56 2.70 4.62
C VAL A 191 4.78 3.40 5.72
N SER A 192 4.12 4.51 5.37
CA SER A 192 3.26 5.23 6.30
C SER A 192 1.84 4.70 6.34
N ASP A 193 1.30 4.27 5.19
CA ASP A 193 -0.13 4.01 5.04
C ASP A 193 -0.96 5.25 5.43
N ASP A 194 -2.18 5.10 5.91
CA ASP A 194 -3.05 6.21 6.28
C ASP A 194 -2.47 7.05 7.42
N THR A 195 -2.23 8.32 7.14
CA THR A 195 -1.70 9.27 8.12
C THR A 195 -2.58 10.52 8.20
N HIS A 196 -3.06 10.79 9.39
CA HIS A 196 -3.90 11.97 9.65
C HIS A 196 -3.10 13.27 9.59
N PRO A 197 -3.71 14.40 9.16
CA PRO A 197 -3.02 15.68 9.07
C PRO A 197 -2.32 16.11 10.35
N HIS A 198 -2.92 15.89 11.51
CA HIS A 198 -2.35 16.27 12.79
C HIS A 198 -1.11 15.42 13.15
N THR A 199 -1.08 14.15 12.76
CA THR A 199 0.08 13.27 12.94
C THR A 199 1.24 13.73 12.07
N LEU A 200 0.97 14.08 10.80
CA LEU A 200 2.01 14.61 9.90
C LEU A 200 2.65 15.90 10.43
N VAL A 201 1.85 16.76 11.06
CA VAL A 201 2.35 18.02 11.64
C VAL A 201 3.10 17.79 12.95
N ALA A 202 2.66 16.85 13.78
CA ALA A 202 3.24 16.62 15.10
C ALA A 202 4.50 15.74 15.05
N ASP A 203 4.45 14.67 14.27
CA ASP A 203 5.46 13.61 14.29
C ASP A 203 6.36 13.63 13.05
N GLY A 204 5.89 14.16 11.93
CA GLY A 204 6.57 14.06 10.64
C GLY A 204 6.04 12.93 9.76
N HIS A 205 6.87 12.42 8.86
CA HIS A 205 6.47 11.38 7.90
C HIS A 205 7.45 10.20 7.91
N LEU A 206 8.06 9.87 6.78
CA LEU A 206 9.03 8.75 6.69
C LEU A 206 10.31 8.99 7.49
N ASP A 207 10.69 10.23 7.74
CA ASP A 207 11.79 10.58 8.64
C ASP A 207 11.54 10.07 10.06
N HIS A 208 10.33 10.28 10.58
CA HIS A 208 9.91 9.75 11.88
C HIS A 208 9.93 8.21 11.88
N ILE A 209 9.38 7.58 10.84
CA ILE A 209 9.36 6.11 10.70
C ILE A 209 10.78 5.54 10.65
N CYS A 210 11.67 6.17 9.89
CA CYS A 210 13.07 5.76 9.82
C CYS A 210 13.79 5.91 11.16
N LEU A 211 13.53 6.99 11.90
CA LEU A 211 14.11 7.20 13.23
C LEU A 211 13.62 6.16 14.23
N LEU A 212 12.35 5.82 14.23
CA LEU A 212 11.81 4.74 15.09
C LEU A 212 12.54 3.41 14.83
N TYR A 213 12.69 3.04 13.57
CA TYR A 213 13.34 1.79 13.20
C TYR A 213 14.84 1.78 13.55
N THR A 214 15.52 2.91 13.41
CA THR A 214 16.97 3.02 13.71
C THR A 214 17.27 3.30 15.17
N SER A 215 16.40 4.01 15.89
CA SER A 215 16.61 4.35 17.30
C SER A 215 16.34 3.15 18.22
N ASP A 216 15.36 2.31 17.92
CA ASP A 216 15.16 1.08 18.67
C ASP A 216 16.34 0.11 18.52
N ALA A 217 16.92 0.03 17.33
CA ALA A 217 18.15 -0.74 17.13
C ALA A 217 19.38 -0.13 17.84
N ALA A 218 19.42 1.19 18.04
CA ALA A 218 20.48 1.87 18.77
C ALA A 218 20.29 1.78 20.29
N ASP A 219 19.05 1.80 20.77
CA ASP A 219 18.71 1.72 22.19
C ASP A 219 18.99 0.31 22.75
N ASP A 220 18.75 -0.74 21.96
CA ASP A 220 19.15 -2.11 22.34
C ASP A 220 20.68 -2.28 22.40
N SER A 221 21.44 -1.53 21.61
CA SER A 221 22.91 -1.51 21.71
C SER A 221 23.42 -0.79 22.96
N LEU A 222 22.59 0.07 23.59
CA LEU A 222 22.89 0.80 24.82
C LEU A 222 22.38 0.09 26.08
N ARG A 223 21.60 -0.97 25.93
CA ARG A 223 21.07 -1.80 27.04
C ARG A 223 21.90 -3.05 27.34
N VAL A 224 23.09 -3.15 26.76
CA VAL A 224 24.05 -4.17 27.12
C VAL A 224 24.98 -3.60 28.18
N ASP A 225 24.52 -3.62 29.44
CA ASP A 225 25.34 -3.63 30.65
C ASP A 225 24.59 -4.36 31.77
#